data_783b2ebae35a1fdae1f87002bede7f75
#
_entry.id   783b2ebae35a1fdae1f87002bede7f75
#
_cell.length_a   1.000
_cell.length_b   1.000
_cell.length_c   1.000
_cell.angle_alpha   90.00
_cell.angle_beta   90.00
_cell.angle_gamma   90.00
#
_symmetry.space_group_name_H-M   'P 1'
#
loop_
_entity.id
_entity.type
_entity.pdbx_description
1 polymer ?
#
loop_
_entity_poly.entity_id
_entity_poly.type
_entity_poly.pdbx_seq_one_letter_code
_entity_poly.pdbx_strand_id
1 'polypeptide(L)'
;MISYSKQIIDSKEIRAVSKVLKSEYLTQGPLVKKFEEKISNYCNSKHAIAVNSATSGLHIACMTLGIKKNDIVWTSAISFVASANAAVYCSADIDFLDISLEDYNIDIKSLEKKLLVAKRKNKLPKVIIVVHFAGNPCQMKEIYLLKKKYKFKIIEDASHALGAGYMNKRIGNCELSDMCVFSFHPVKSITTAEGGIVTTNNKKFFNDLKLYREHGINRNFINKKVRPKYYEQIKLGYNYRMNEIEAAIGIEQLKKLDSFISKRVEIYNL
;
A
#
# COMPACT_ATOMS: atom_id res chain seq x y z
N MET A 1 26.87 -17.41 6.77
CA MET A 1 26.25 -16.65 5.66
C MET A 1 25.31 -15.61 6.26
N ILE A 2 25.46 -14.34 5.94
CA ILE A 2 24.57 -13.27 6.39
C ILE A 2 23.34 -13.28 5.46
N SER A 3 22.13 -13.45 6.01
CA SER A 3 20.90 -13.42 5.23
C SER A 3 20.57 -11.99 4.80
N TYR A 4 19.92 -11.82 3.63
CA TYR A 4 19.47 -10.53 3.11
C TYR A 4 18.62 -9.74 4.13
N SER A 5 17.73 -10.41 4.82
CA SER A 5 16.95 -9.85 5.91
C SER A 5 16.43 -10.95 6.83
N LYS A 6 16.16 -10.59 8.08
CA LYS A 6 15.53 -11.47 9.06
C LYS A 6 14.67 -10.65 10.00
N GLN A 7 13.44 -11.12 10.25
CA GLN A 7 12.53 -10.53 11.23
C GLN A 7 13.03 -10.71 12.67
N ILE A 8 12.66 -9.79 13.55
CA ILE A 8 12.90 -9.90 14.99
C ILE A 8 11.55 -10.03 15.69
N ILE A 9 11.29 -11.20 16.25
CA ILE A 9 10.12 -11.53 17.06
C ILE A 9 10.58 -11.77 18.49
N ASP A 10 9.90 -11.16 19.46
CA ASP A 10 10.17 -11.39 20.89
C ASP A 10 8.91 -11.85 21.64
N SER A 11 9.01 -11.91 22.96
CA SER A 11 7.92 -12.36 23.82
C SER A 11 6.65 -11.51 23.75
N LYS A 12 6.73 -10.27 23.21
CA LYS A 12 5.56 -9.36 23.10
C LYS A 12 4.65 -9.82 21.96
N GLU A 13 5.22 -10.11 20.77
CA GLU A 13 4.46 -10.67 19.64
C GLU A 13 3.88 -12.04 20.00
N ILE A 14 4.68 -12.91 20.63
CA ILE A 14 4.23 -14.26 21.05
C ILE A 14 3.02 -14.15 21.99
N ARG A 15 3.09 -13.28 23.01
CA ARG A 15 1.96 -13.04 23.93
C ARG A 15 0.76 -12.45 23.22
N ALA A 16 0.95 -11.51 22.29
CA ALA A 16 -0.15 -10.91 21.53
C ALA A 16 -0.89 -11.95 20.69
N VAL A 17 -0.16 -12.80 19.97
CA VAL A 17 -0.74 -13.92 19.19
C VAL A 17 -1.45 -14.92 20.12
N SER A 18 -0.84 -15.31 21.24
CA SER A 18 -1.45 -16.23 22.21
C SER A 18 -2.79 -15.71 22.77
N LYS A 19 -2.91 -14.38 22.95
CA LYS A 19 -4.18 -13.76 23.36
C LYS A 19 -5.24 -13.87 22.25
N VAL A 20 -4.85 -13.65 20.98
CA VAL A 20 -5.78 -13.81 19.86
C VAL A 20 -6.28 -15.24 19.74
N LEU A 21 -5.39 -16.24 19.84
CA LEU A 21 -5.77 -17.65 19.75
C LEU A 21 -6.74 -18.09 20.87
N LYS A 22 -6.78 -17.37 21.98
CA LYS A 22 -7.71 -17.59 23.10
C LYS A 22 -8.94 -16.68 23.06
N SER A 23 -9.07 -15.81 22.06
CA SER A 23 -10.17 -14.86 21.91
C SER A 23 -11.30 -15.42 21.06
N GLU A 24 -12.42 -14.70 21.02
CA GLU A 24 -13.57 -15.04 20.17
C GLU A 24 -13.33 -14.78 18.68
N TYR A 25 -12.30 -13.96 18.32
CA TYR A 25 -12.08 -13.48 16.96
C TYR A 25 -10.70 -13.87 16.46
N LEU A 26 -10.63 -14.76 15.48
CA LEU A 26 -9.42 -15.04 14.70
C LEU A 26 -9.37 -14.20 13.41
N THR A 27 -10.52 -13.72 12.97
CA THR A 27 -10.70 -12.88 11.78
C THR A 27 -11.85 -11.89 12.00
N GLN A 28 -11.80 -10.72 11.32
CA GLN A 28 -12.85 -9.69 11.35
C GLN A 28 -13.17 -9.15 12.77
N GLY A 29 -12.23 -9.24 13.68
CA GLY A 29 -12.31 -8.70 15.03
C GLY A 29 -11.75 -7.27 15.14
N PRO A 30 -11.48 -6.79 16.37
CA PRO A 30 -11.10 -5.40 16.61
C PRO A 30 -9.64 -5.06 16.32
N LEU A 31 -8.71 -6.06 16.25
CA LEU A 31 -7.29 -5.77 16.14
C LEU A 31 -6.89 -5.30 14.76
N VAL A 32 -7.52 -5.81 13.69
CA VAL A 32 -7.29 -5.32 12.34
C VAL A 32 -7.61 -3.83 12.27
N LYS A 33 -8.78 -3.40 12.78
CA LYS A 33 -9.16 -1.99 12.83
C LYS A 33 -8.16 -1.16 13.67
N LYS A 34 -7.73 -1.67 14.83
CA LYS A 34 -6.74 -1.01 15.68
C LYS A 34 -5.38 -0.87 14.99
N PHE A 35 -4.98 -1.86 14.19
CA PHE A 35 -3.74 -1.79 13.39
C PHE A 35 -3.87 -0.73 12.28
N GLU A 36 -5.00 -0.70 11.56
CA GLU A 36 -5.33 0.33 10.57
C GLU A 36 -5.22 1.74 11.17
N GLU A 37 -5.84 1.98 12.33
CA GLU A 37 -5.79 3.26 13.04
C GLU A 37 -4.36 3.64 13.45
N LYS A 38 -3.56 2.69 13.92
CA LYS A 38 -2.16 2.94 14.32
C LYS A 38 -1.28 3.30 13.12
N ILE A 39 -1.41 2.62 11.99
CA ILE A 39 -0.66 2.95 10.78
C ILE A 39 -1.13 4.30 10.21
N SER A 40 -2.44 4.56 10.18
CA SER A 40 -2.99 5.85 9.75
C SER A 40 -2.41 7.00 10.58
N ASN A 41 -2.38 6.87 11.91
CA ASN A 41 -1.80 7.85 12.80
C ASN A 41 -0.28 8.00 12.61
N TYR A 42 0.45 6.89 12.45
CA TYR A 42 1.90 6.90 12.24
C TYR A 42 2.30 7.61 10.95
N CYS A 43 1.56 7.39 9.87
CA CYS A 43 1.78 8.04 8.56
C CYS A 43 1.16 9.44 8.46
N ASN A 44 0.34 9.86 9.42
CA ASN A 44 -0.48 11.08 9.35
C ASN A 44 -1.43 11.08 8.13
N SER A 45 -2.06 9.93 7.84
CA SER A 45 -3.10 9.79 6.81
C SER A 45 -4.49 9.77 7.44
N LYS A 46 -5.54 10.07 6.67
CA LYS A 46 -6.93 10.05 7.17
C LYS A 46 -7.49 8.65 7.32
N HIS A 47 -7.04 7.71 6.49
CA HIS A 47 -7.58 6.36 6.42
C HIS A 47 -6.49 5.36 6.07
N ALA A 48 -6.62 4.14 6.61
CA ALA A 48 -5.83 2.98 6.25
C ALA A 48 -6.73 1.74 6.12
N ILE A 49 -6.38 0.82 5.21
CA ILE A 49 -7.07 -0.45 5.00
C ILE A 49 -6.02 -1.56 4.96
N ALA A 50 -6.05 -2.44 5.97
CA ALA A 50 -5.20 -3.61 6.03
C ALA A 50 -5.69 -4.71 5.08
N VAL A 51 -4.75 -5.36 4.42
CA VAL A 51 -4.95 -6.45 3.46
C VAL A 51 -3.96 -7.59 3.72
N ASN A 52 -4.23 -8.76 3.15
CA ASN A 52 -3.38 -9.96 3.35
C ASN A 52 -2.02 -9.89 2.65
N SER A 53 -1.77 -8.93 1.77
CA SER A 53 -0.45 -8.68 1.17
C SER A 53 -0.42 -7.30 0.50
N ALA A 54 0.78 -6.72 0.28
CA ALA A 54 0.92 -5.51 -0.52
C ALA A 54 0.47 -5.71 -1.97
N THR A 55 0.66 -6.89 -2.54
CA THR A 55 0.18 -7.25 -3.88
C THR A 55 -1.34 -7.07 -3.97
N SER A 56 -2.08 -7.58 -2.99
CA SER A 56 -3.53 -7.37 -2.88
C SER A 56 -3.88 -5.88 -2.72
N GLY A 57 -3.08 -5.16 -1.93
CA GLY A 57 -3.23 -3.71 -1.75
C GLY A 57 -3.08 -2.93 -3.04
N LEU A 58 -2.04 -3.20 -3.82
CA LEU A 58 -1.80 -2.59 -5.14
C LEU A 58 -2.93 -2.92 -6.12
N HIS A 59 -3.39 -4.18 -6.14
CA HIS A 59 -4.48 -4.61 -7.00
C HIS A 59 -5.78 -3.84 -6.70
N ILE A 60 -6.24 -3.84 -5.44
CA ILE A 60 -7.47 -3.12 -5.09
C ILE A 60 -7.31 -1.60 -5.18
N ALA A 61 -6.10 -1.05 -5.07
CA ALA A 61 -5.83 0.36 -5.34
C ALA A 61 -6.04 0.69 -6.84
N CYS A 62 -5.55 -0.15 -7.75
CA CYS A 62 -5.82 -0.04 -9.19
C CYS A 62 -7.34 -0.11 -9.47
N MET A 63 -8.04 -1.10 -8.89
CA MET A 63 -9.50 -1.23 -9.02
C MET A 63 -10.25 0.01 -8.48
N THR A 64 -9.79 0.56 -7.36
CA THR A 64 -10.38 1.77 -6.74
C THR A 64 -10.26 3.00 -7.65
N LEU A 65 -9.17 3.09 -8.42
CA LEU A 65 -8.98 4.13 -9.45
C LEU A 65 -9.69 3.81 -10.76
N GLY A 66 -10.43 2.71 -10.80
CA GLY A 66 -11.23 2.29 -11.96
C GLY A 66 -10.36 1.84 -13.14
N ILE A 67 -9.21 1.23 -12.87
CA ILE A 67 -8.36 0.61 -13.88
C ILE A 67 -9.08 -0.60 -14.47
N LYS A 68 -9.05 -0.71 -15.80
CA LYS A 68 -9.72 -1.74 -16.59
C LYS A 68 -9.02 -1.96 -17.92
N LYS A 69 -9.50 -2.90 -18.71
CA LYS A 69 -9.03 -3.17 -20.08
C LYS A 69 -8.91 -1.89 -20.92
N ASN A 70 -7.83 -1.75 -21.66
CA ASN A 70 -7.44 -0.62 -22.50
C ASN A 70 -6.97 0.65 -21.71
N ASP A 71 -6.98 0.64 -20.38
CA ASP A 71 -6.28 1.67 -19.61
C ASP A 71 -4.77 1.39 -19.61
N ILE A 72 -3.96 2.43 -19.53
CA ILE A 72 -2.50 2.31 -19.48
C ILE A 72 -2.04 2.68 -18.07
N VAL A 73 -1.20 1.83 -17.48
CA VAL A 73 -0.53 2.07 -16.20
C VAL A 73 0.97 2.06 -16.41
N TRP A 74 1.68 3.00 -15.82
CA TRP A 74 3.15 3.04 -15.84
C TRP A 74 3.72 2.72 -14.48
N THR A 75 4.89 2.07 -14.45
CA THR A 75 5.68 1.85 -13.23
C THR A 75 7.18 1.88 -13.55
N SER A 76 8.03 1.87 -12.51
CA SER A 76 9.48 1.81 -12.69
C SER A 76 9.92 0.54 -13.39
N ALA A 77 10.94 0.63 -14.25
CA ALA A 77 11.58 -0.53 -14.88
C ALA A 77 12.29 -1.44 -13.85
N ILE A 78 12.77 -0.86 -12.74
CA ILE A 78 13.31 -1.61 -11.59
C ILE A 78 12.30 -1.56 -10.46
N SER A 79 11.64 -2.69 -10.20
CA SER A 79 10.70 -2.86 -9.08
C SER A 79 10.44 -4.35 -8.83
N PHE A 80 9.69 -4.66 -7.77
CA PHE A 80 9.13 -5.99 -7.63
C PHE A 80 7.95 -6.17 -8.60
N VAL A 81 7.79 -7.38 -9.14
CA VAL A 81 6.79 -7.67 -10.19
C VAL A 81 5.35 -7.30 -9.80
N ALA A 82 5.03 -7.25 -8.51
CA ALA A 82 3.69 -6.91 -8.03
C ALA A 82 3.23 -5.50 -8.45
N SER A 83 4.17 -4.54 -8.60
CA SER A 83 3.84 -3.18 -9.06
C SER A 83 3.28 -3.19 -10.48
N ALA A 84 3.84 -4.02 -11.38
CA ALA A 84 3.32 -4.20 -12.73
C ALA A 84 2.08 -5.11 -12.76
N ASN A 85 2.14 -6.25 -12.05
CA ASN A 85 1.06 -7.24 -12.02
C ASN A 85 -0.28 -6.66 -11.55
N ALA A 86 -0.26 -5.69 -10.63
CA ALA A 86 -1.47 -5.03 -10.15
C ALA A 86 -2.32 -4.42 -11.28
N ALA A 87 -1.68 -3.86 -12.31
CA ALA A 87 -2.34 -3.35 -13.51
C ALA A 87 -2.85 -4.49 -14.39
N VAL A 88 -2.02 -5.52 -14.58
CA VAL A 88 -2.35 -6.69 -15.42
C VAL A 88 -3.54 -7.46 -14.85
N TYR A 89 -3.66 -7.59 -13.52
CA TYR A 89 -4.83 -8.17 -12.86
C TYR A 89 -6.14 -7.42 -13.17
N CYS A 90 -6.03 -6.13 -13.47
CA CYS A 90 -7.15 -5.30 -13.93
C CYS A 90 -7.33 -5.34 -15.46
N SER A 91 -6.61 -6.21 -16.19
CA SER A 91 -6.59 -6.30 -17.67
C SER A 91 -6.12 -5.01 -18.35
N ALA A 92 -5.37 -4.16 -17.68
CA ALA A 92 -4.78 -2.94 -18.22
C ALA A 92 -3.42 -3.22 -18.90
N ASP A 93 -3.04 -2.33 -19.81
CA ASP A 93 -1.72 -2.34 -20.41
C ASP A 93 -0.70 -1.73 -19.45
N ILE A 94 0.47 -2.37 -19.35
CA ILE A 94 1.58 -1.88 -18.54
C ILE A 94 2.69 -1.32 -19.43
N ASP A 95 3.30 -0.22 -19.01
CA ASP A 95 4.50 0.33 -19.63
C ASP A 95 5.47 0.82 -18.54
N PHE A 96 6.75 0.92 -18.86
CA PHE A 96 7.79 1.13 -17.87
C PHE A 96 8.45 2.52 -18.02
N LEU A 97 8.83 3.07 -16.88
CA LEU A 97 9.57 4.31 -16.73
C LEU A 97 11.03 4.00 -16.44
N ASP A 98 11.91 4.73 -17.09
CA ASP A 98 13.33 4.65 -16.81
C ASP A 98 13.66 5.21 -15.42
N ILE A 99 14.80 4.81 -14.90
CA ILE A 99 15.25 5.15 -13.54
C ILE A 99 16.51 6.02 -13.60
N SER A 100 16.71 6.82 -12.55
CA SER A 100 17.97 7.48 -12.27
C SER A 100 19.01 6.46 -11.80
N LEU A 101 20.23 6.53 -12.32
CA LEU A 101 21.34 5.69 -11.86
C LEU A 101 21.89 6.11 -10.50
N GLU A 102 21.49 7.28 -9.98
CA GLU A 102 21.94 7.77 -8.68
C GLU A 102 21.18 7.11 -7.52
N ASP A 103 19.87 6.88 -7.69
CA ASP A 103 19.00 6.43 -6.59
C ASP A 103 18.04 5.30 -6.97
N TYR A 104 18.08 4.86 -8.24
CA TYR A 104 17.23 3.81 -8.84
C TYR A 104 15.73 4.10 -8.78
N ASN A 105 15.34 5.31 -8.45
CA ASN A 105 13.96 5.80 -8.52
C ASN A 105 13.62 6.29 -9.92
N ILE A 106 12.35 6.58 -10.20
CA ILE A 106 11.89 7.13 -11.48
C ILE A 106 12.70 8.39 -11.84
N ASP A 107 13.33 8.39 -13.01
CA ASP A 107 13.99 9.58 -13.55
C ASP A 107 12.94 10.62 -14.01
N ILE A 108 12.95 11.80 -13.41
CA ILE A 108 11.94 12.84 -13.65
C ILE A 108 12.03 13.40 -15.08
N LYS A 109 13.24 13.53 -15.64
CA LYS A 109 13.42 14.05 -17.00
C LYS A 109 12.89 13.06 -18.03
N SER A 110 13.18 11.76 -17.82
CA SER A 110 12.65 10.65 -18.62
C SER A 110 11.12 10.59 -18.55
N LEU A 111 10.56 10.70 -17.33
CA LEU A 111 9.11 10.75 -17.11
C LEU A 111 8.47 11.90 -17.87
N GLU A 112 9.00 13.12 -17.76
CA GLU A 112 8.45 14.30 -18.44
C GLU A 112 8.50 14.14 -19.97
N LYS A 113 9.63 13.68 -20.52
CA LYS A 113 9.78 13.39 -21.95
C LYS A 113 8.77 12.35 -22.44
N LYS A 114 8.59 11.25 -21.69
CA LYS A 114 7.64 10.19 -22.04
C LYS A 114 6.18 10.68 -21.98
N LEU A 115 5.81 11.49 -20.97
CA LEU A 115 4.49 12.13 -20.89
C LEU A 115 4.19 13.05 -22.05
N LEU A 116 5.17 13.84 -22.51
CA LEU A 116 5.03 14.70 -23.70
C LEU A 116 4.72 13.89 -24.96
N VAL A 117 5.46 12.80 -25.18
CA VAL A 117 5.26 11.90 -26.33
C VAL A 117 3.89 11.21 -26.23
N ALA A 118 3.54 10.68 -25.05
CA ALA A 118 2.26 10.02 -24.80
C ALA A 118 1.06 10.97 -25.01
N LYS A 119 1.18 12.24 -24.60
CA LYS A 119 0.14 13.25 -24.83
C LYS A 119 -0.11 13.47 -26.32
N ARG A 120 0.95 13.59 -27.15
CA ARG A 120 0.82 13.74 -28.61
C ARG A 120 0.15 12.55 -29.28
N LYS A 121 0.33 11.34 -28.70
CA LYS A 121 -0.25 10.07 -29.20
C LYS A 121 -1.62 9.75 -28.58
N ASN A 122 -2.18 10.58 -27.71
CA ASN A 122 -3.38 10.29 -26.91
C ASN A 122 -3.29 8.99 -26.11
N LYS A 123 -2.09 8.67 -25.57
CA LYS A 123 -1.77 7.45 -24.82
C LYS A 123 -1.20 7.77 -23.42
N LEU A 124 -1.74 8.81 -22.78
CA LEU A 124 -1.35 9.13 -21.40
C LEU A 124 -1.72 8.00 -20.44
N PRO A 125 -0.88 7.72 -19.42
CA PRO A 125 -1.23 6.75 -18.39
C PRO A 125 -2.39 7.27 -17.56
N LYS A 126 -3.27 6.37 -17.15
CA LYS A 126 -4.32 6.67 -16.17
C LYS A 126 -3.77 6.68 -14.74
N VAL A 127 -2.82 5.78 -14.47
CA VAL A 127 -2.13 5.66 -13.18
C VAL A 127 -0.63 5.52 -13.41
N ILE A 128 0.15 6.14 -12.54
CA ILE A 128 1.57 5.82 -12.36
C ILE A 128 1.73 5.19 -10.98
N ILE A 129 2.27 3.98 -10.93
CA ILE A 129 2.69 3.32 -9.69
C ILE A 129 4.14 3.71 -9.45
N VAL A 130 4.35 4.56 -8.44
CA VAL A 130 5.65 5.10 -8.07
C VAL A 130 6.27 4.20 -7.01
N VAL A 131 7.40 3.59 -7.32
CA VAL A 131 8.09 2.68 -6.40
C VAL A 131 9.18 3.43 -5.65
N HIS A 132 9.13 3.42 -4.33
CA HIS A 132 10.20 3.94 -3.46
C HIS A 132 11.28 2.86 -3.30
N PHE A 133 12.23 2.85 -4.23
CA PHE A 133 13.23 1.77 -4.33
C PHE A 133 14.06 1.66 -3.04
N ALA A 134 14.15 0.45 -2.50
CA ALA A 134 14.85 0.14 -1.23
C ALA A 134 14.42 1.03 -0.04
N GLY A 135 13.24 1.68 -0.12
CA GLY A 135 12.72 2.58 0.90
C GLY A 135 13.16 4.04 0.75
N ASN A 136 13.95 4.36 -0.30
CA ASN A 136 14.33 5.72 -0.63
C ASN A 136 13.17 6.44 -1.35
N PRO A 137 12.63 7.55 -0.82
CA PRO A 137 11.51 8.24 -1.43
C PRO A 137 11.84 8.83 -2.81
N CYS A 138 10.95 8.63 -3.78
CA CYS A 138 11.02 9.32 -5.07
C CYS A 138 10.85 10.84 -4.91
N GLN A 139 11.21 11.60 -5.94
CA GLN A 139 10.97 13.04 -6.03
C GLN A 139 9.46 13.33 -6.19
N MET A 140 8.71 13.10 -5.12
CA MET A 140 7.23 13.10 -5.15
C MET A 140 6.63 14.44 -5.50
N LYS A 141 7.30 15.57 -5.16
CA LYS A 141 6.84 16.93 -5.51
C LYS A 141 6.83 17.14 -7.02
N GLU A 142 7.89 16.74 -7.69
CA GLU A 142 8.05 16.82 -9.13
C GLU A 142 7.03 15.93 -9.85
N ILE A 143 6.87 14.70 -9.40
CA ILE A 143 5.85 13.76 -9.93
C ILE A 143 4.43 14.32 -9.73
N TYR A 144 4.16 14.93 -8.58
CA TYR A 144 2.87 15.57 -8.30
C TYR A 144 2.58 16.78 -9.20
N LEU A 145 3.59 17.58 -9.54
CA LEU A 145 3.45 18.68 -10.50
C LEU A 145 3.10 18.15 -11.90
N LEU A 146 3.75 17.06 -12.33
CA LEU A 146 3.43 16.36 -13.57
C LEU A 146 2.01 15.75 -13.53
N LYS A 147 1.60 15.16 -12.39
CA LYS A 147 0.22 14.70 -12.19
C LYS A 147 -0.80 15.82 -12.42
N LYS A 148 -0.55 17.03 -11.91
CA LYS A 148 -1.45 18.18 -12.12
C LYS A 148 -1.53 18.57 -13.59
N LYS A 149 -0.38 18.56 -14.31
CA LYS A 149 -0.27 18.93 -15.72
C LYS A 149 -0.92 17.90 -16.66
N TYR A 150 -0.71 16.60 -16.41
CA TYR A 150 -1.11 15.52 -17.31
C TYR A 150 -2.33 14.70 -16.81
N LYS A 151 -2.83 14.98 -15.59
CA LYS A 151 -4.08 14.44 -15.03
C LYS A 151 -4.10 12.92 -14.76
N PHE A 152 -2.95 12.27 -14.63
CA PHE A 152 -2.87 10.89 -14.16
C PHE A 152 -3.06 10.78 -12.64
N LYS A 153 -3.25 9.56 -12.14
CA LYS A 153 -3.33 9.23 -10.72
C LYS A 153 -2.02 8.61 -10.23
N ILE A 154 -1.73 8.74 -8.94
CA ILE A 154 -0.51 8.20 -8.32
C ILE A 154 -0.89 7.17 -7.26
N ILE A 155 -0.31 5.97 -7.37
CA ILE A 155 -0.20 4.99 -6.29
C ILE A 155 1.28 4.93 -5.90
N GLU A 156 1.60 5.13 -4.62
CA GLU A 156 2.93 4.88 -4.09
C GLU A 156 3.05 3.39 -3.73
N ASP A 157 3.95 2.65 -4.39
CA ASP A 157 4.42 1.37 -3.88
C ASP A 157 5.55 1.65 -2.88
N ALA A 158 5.17 1.74 -1.63
CA ALA A 158 6.04 2.02 -0.50
C ALA A 158 6.37 0.73 0.30
N SER A 159 6.38 -0.41 -0.37
CA SER A 159 6.60 -1.73 0.25
C SER A 159 7.87 -1.81 1.10
N HIS A 160 8.85 -0.93 0.87
CA HIS A 160 10.09 -0.82 1.64
C HIS A 160 10.18 0.48 2.46
N ALA A 161 9.23 1.41 2.35
CA ALA A 161 9.38 2.78 2.79
C ALA A 161 8.57 3.13 4.05
N LEU A 162 8.04 2.14 4.79
CA LEU A 162 7.37 2.43 6.06
C LEU A 162 8.39 3.00 7.05
N GLY A 163 8.13 4.22 7.52
CA GLY A 163 9.01 4.98 8.39
C GLY A 163 9.95 5.94 7.66
N ALA A 164 10.07 5.84 6.33
CA ALA A 164 10.79 6.83 5.54
C ALA A 164 10.06 8.19 5.53
N GLY A 165 10.81 9.25 5.26
CA GLY A 165 10.31 10.62 5.22
C GLY A 165 10.67 11.34 3.92
N TYR A 166 9.77 12.22 3.47
CA TYR A 166 9.98 13.13 2.36
C TYR A 166 9.49 14.53 2.75
N MET A 167 10.36 15.56 2.61
CA MET A 167 10.03 16.96 2.97
C MET A 167 9.42 17.08 4.39
N ASN A 168 10.07 16.48 5.38
CA ASN A 168 9.64 16.46 6.80
C ASN A 168 8.29 15.79 7.08
N LYS A 169 7.78 14.98 6.15
CA LYS A 169 6.54 14.21 6.32
C LYS A 169 6.82 12.73 6.10
N ARG A 170 6.08 11.87 6.81
CA ARG A 170 6.17 10.42 6.63
C ARG A 170 5.62 10.01 5.27
N ILE A 171 6.26 9.05 4.60
CA ILE A 171 5.66 8.36 3.45
C ILE A 171 4.36 7.70 3.92
N GLY A 172 3.34 7.71 3.05
CA GLY A 172 2.00 7.22 3.40
C GLY A 172 1.03 8.30 3.89
N ASN A 173 1.48 9.56 4.05
CA ASN A 173 0.59 10.67 4.36
C ASN A 173 -0.38 11.03 3.21
N CYS A 174 -0.12 10.55 1.99
CA CYS A 174 -0.96 10.74 0.80
C CYS A 174 -1.30 12.20 0.46
N GLU A 175 -0.41 13.17 0.73
CA GLU A 175 -0.60 14.55 0.31
C GLU A 175 -0.22 14.76 -1.16
N LEU A 176 0.75 14.00 -1.66
CA LEU A 176 1.26 14.08 -3.02
C LEU A 176 0.81 12.90 -3.91
N SER A 177 0.07 11.95 -3.34
CA SER A 177 -0.45 10.78 -4.03
C SER A 177 -1.95 10.58 -3.79
N ASP A 178 -2.56 9.64 -4.50
CA ASP A 178 -3.95 9.25 -4.28
C ASP A 178 -4.05 8.13 -3.23
N MET A 179 -3.09 7.22 -3.23
CA MET A 179 -2.96 6.09 -2.28
C MET A 179 -1.49 5.71 -2.12
N CYS A 180 -1.15 5.11 -0.96
CA CYS A 180 0.16 4.55 -0.70
C CYS A 180 0.00 3.14 -0.12
N VAL A 181 0.83 2.20 -0.58
CA VAL A 181 0.75 0.78 -0.21
C VAL A 181 2.03 0.34 0.48
N PHE A 182 1.92 -0.27 1.66
CA PHE A 182 3.02 -0.86 2.41
C PHE A 182 2.90 -2.37 2.48
N SER A 183 4.05 -3.03 2.64
CA SER A 183 4.17 -4.48 2.82
C SER A 183 4.65 -4.82 4.22
N PHE A 184 4.15 -5.93 4.77
CA PHE A 184 4.56 -6.49 6.05
C PHE A 184 5.11 -7.93 5.91
N HIS A 185 5.61 -8.28 4.72
CA HIS A 185 6.40 -9.50 4.52
C HIS A 185 7.65 -9.49 5.42
N PRO A 186 8.21 -10.62 5.88
CA PRO A 186 9.31 -10.68 6.84
C PRO A 186 10.57 -9.86 6.50
N VAL A 187 10.84 -9.62 5.21
CA VAL A 187 12.01 -8.84 4.77
C VAL A 187 11.80 -7.32 4.87
N LYS A 188 10.61 -6.84 5.26
CA LYS A 188 10.27 -5.41 5.29
C LYS A 188 10.69 -4.73 6.61
N SER A 189 10.35 -3.46 6.77
CA SER A 189 10.70 -2.66 7.96
C SER A 189 10.13 -3.27 9.25
N ILE A 190 8.90 -3.78 9.18
CA ILE A 190 8.22 -4.61 10.20
C ILE A 190 7.49 -5.75 9.50
N THR A 191 7.10 -6.77 10.26
CA THR A 191 6.38 -7.92 9.68
C THR A 191 5.08 -8.22 10.40
N THR A 192 4.15 -8.84 9.65
CA THR A 192 2.96 -9.53 10.18
C THR A 192 2.93 -10.99 9.76
N ALA A 193 4.06 -11.58 9.36
CA ALA A 193 4.27 -12.79 8.56
C ALA A 193 3.88 -12.53 7.09
N GLU A 194 2.62 -12.43 6.78
CA GLU A 194 2.09 -11.86 5.54
C GLU A 194 1.23 -10.64 5.87
N GLY A 195 1.12 -9.70 4.95
CA GLY A 195 0.27 -8.52 5.14
C GLY A 195 0.66 -7.34 4.27
N GLY A 196 -0.27 -6.43 4.16
CA GLY A 196 -0.11 -5.13 3.54
C GLY A 196 -1.11 -4.13 4.08
N ILE A 197 -0.94 -2.86 3.74
CA ILE A 197 -1.90 -1.82 4.07
C ILE A 197 -1.91 -0.75 3.01
N VAL A 198 -3.09 -0.20 2.73
CA VAL A 198 -3.27 0.93 1.81
C VAL A 198 -3.70 2.14 2.61
N THR A 199 -2.96 3.25 2.53
CA THR A 199 -3.35 4.53 3.11
C THR A 199 -3.94 5.46 2.06
N THR A 200 -4.85 6.35 2.47
CA THR A 200 -5.44 7.38 1.60
C THR A 200 -6.09 8.50 2.41
N ASN A 201 -6.15 9.70 1.83
CA ASN A 201 -6.91 10.82 2.40
C ASN A 201 -8.32 10.96 1.79
N ASN A 202 -8.66 10.14 0.80
CA ASN A 202 -9.92 10.21 0.09
C ASN A 202 -10.94 9.22 0.68
N LYS A 203 -12.03 9.73 1.25
CA LYS A 203 -13.10 8.92 1.86
C LYS A 203 -13.78 7.96 0.88
N LYS A 204 -13.95 8.36 -0.38
CA LYS A 204 -14.52 7.50 -1.41
C LYS A 204 -13.61 6.32 -1.70
N PHE A 205 -12.30 6.56 -1.87
CA PHE A 205 -11.32 5.50 -2.07
C PHE A 205 -11.28 4.54 -0.89
N PHE A 206 -11.29 5.06 0.35
CA PHE A 206 -11.39 4.24 1.55
C PHE A 206 -12.58 3.30 1.53
N ASN A 207 -13.76 3.78 1.17
CA ASN A 207 -14.97 2.97 1.10
C ASN A 207 -14.88 1.91 -0.02
N ASP A 208 -14.36 2.28 -1.19
CA ASP A 208 -14.16 1.35 -2.32
C ASP A 208 -13.13 0.26 -1.98
N LEU A 209 -12.00 0.62 -1.35
CA LEU A 209 -10.99 -0.33 -0.87
C LEU A 209 -11.59 -1.37 0.10
N LYS A 210 -12.44 -0.92 1.04
CA LYS A 210 -13.16 -1.83 1.96
C LYS A 210 -14.02 -2.83 1.21
N LEU A 211 -14.76 -2.39 0.22
CA LEU A 211 -15.61 -3.26 -0.59
C LEU A 211 -14.77 -4.28 -1.37
N TYR A 212 -13.73 -3.81 -2.08
CA TYR A 212 -12.87 -4.71 -2.86
C TYR A 212 -12.13 -5.73 -2.00
N ARG A 213 -11.68 -5.35 -0.79
CA ARG A 213 -11.06 -6.25 0.16
C ARG A 213 -11.99 -7.36 0.64
N GLU A 214 -13.32 -7.11 0.67
CA GLU A 214 -14.31 -7.96 1.32
C GLU A 214 -15.47 -8.33 0.38
N HIS A 215 -15.13 -9.03 -0.72
CA HIS A 215 -16.08 -9.59 -1.70
C HIS A 215 -17.02 -8.58 -2.36
N GLY A 216 -16.83 -7.27 -2.21
CA GLY A 216 -17.76 -6.24 -2.68
C GLY A 216 -19.09 -6.19 -1.93
N ILE A 217 -19.11 -6.75 -0.72
CA ILE A 217 -20.29 -6.87 0.12
C ILE A 217 -20.57 -5.57 0.86
N ASN A 218 -21.82 -5.10 0.79
CA ASN A 218 -22.33 -4.04 1.63
C ASN A 218 -23.36 -4.58 2.62
N ARG A 219 -23.17 -4.27 3.89
CA ARG A 219 -24.06 -4.67 4.99
C ARG A 219 -24.83 -3.49 5.60
N ASN A 220 -24.67 -2.29 5.04
CA ASN A 220 -25.21 -1.06 5.65
C ASN A 220 -26.62 -0.69 5.19
N PHE A 221 -27.16 -1.37 4.16
CA PHE A 221 -28.46 -1.01 3.55
C PHE A 221 -29.69 -1.51 4.32
N ILE A 222 -29.52 -2.30 5.38
CA ILE A 222 -30.65 -2.99 5.99
C ILE A 222 -30.71 -2.77 7.50
N ASN A 223 -31.93 -2.60 7.97
CA ASN A 223 -32.24 -2.61 9.39
C ASN A 223 -31.79 -3.97 10.01
N LYS A 224 -30.63 -4.00 10.63
CA LYS A 224 -30.03 -5.19 11.25
C LYS A 224 -30.95 -5.87 12.26
N LYS A 225 -31.93 -5.15 12.81
CA LYS A 225 -32.95 -5.73 13.71
C LYS A 225 -33.92 -6.65 13.00
N VAL A 226 -34.20 -6.39 11.70
CA VAL A 226 -35.17 -7.17 10.91
C VAL A 226 -34.49 -8.31 10.13
N ARG A 227 -33.26 -8.09 9.63
CA ARG A 227 -32.49 -9.10 8.86
C ARG A 227 -31.01 -9.08 9.22
N PRO A 228 -30.61 -9.64 10.36
CA PRO A 228 -29.24 -9.51 10.89
C PRO A 228 -28.14 -10.16 10.02
N LYS A 229 -28.49 -11.13 9.17
CA LYS A 229 -27.54 -11.86 8.29
C LYS A 229 -27.58 -11.45 6.82
N TYR A 230 -28.42 -10.47 6.45
CA TYR A 230 -28.55 -10.04 5.06
C TYR A 230 -27.37 -9.18 4.62
N TYR A 231 -26.93 -9.35 3.40
CA TYR A 231 -25.93 -8.53 2.72
C TYR A 231 -26.21 -8.47 1.22
N GLU A 232 -25.66 -7.47 0.56
CA GLU A 232 -25.71 -7.34 -0.90
C GLU A 232 -24.32 -7.25 -1.47
N GLN A 233 -24.04 -8.00 -2.53
CA GLN A 233 -22.82 -7.81 -3.32
C GLN A 233 -23.09 -6.69 -4.33
N ILE A 234 -22.43 -5.55 -4.16
CA ILE A 234 -22.60 -4.36 -5.02
C ILE A 234 -21.44 -4.16 -5.98
N LYS A 235 -20.33 -4.88 -5.78
CA LYS A 235 -19.14 -4.90 -6.64
C LYS A 235 -18.54 -6.30 -6.65
N LEU A 236 -17.78 -6.63 -7.70
CA LEU A 236 -16.92 -7.79 -7.67
C LEU A 236 -15.70 -7.45 -6.79
N GLY A 237 -15.60 -8.11 -5.64
CA GLY A 237 -14.48 -7.96 -4.70
C GLY A 237 -13.81 -9.29 -4.42
N TYR A 238 -12.79 -9.25 -3.56
CA TYR A 238 -11.90 -10.37 -3.25
C TYR A 238 -11.90 -10.71 -1.76
N ASN A 239 -11.33 -11.84 -1.40
CA ASN A 239 -11.03 -12.17 -0.02
C ASN A 239 -9.59 -11.79 0.32
N TYR A 240 -9.35 -10.49 0.51
CA TYR A 240 -8.02 -9.93 0.78
C TYR A 240 -7.88 -9.42 2.23
N ARG A 241 -8.67 -9.95 3.13
CA ARG A 241 -8.65 -9.56 4.55
C ARG A 241 -7.37 -10.03 5.25
N MET A 242 -6.76 -9.14 6.01
CA MET A 242 -5.83 -9.49 7.08
C MET A 242 -6.61 -10.16 8.23
N ASN A 243 -6.02 -11.13 8.91
CA ASN A 243 -6.59 -11.75 10.09
C ASN A 243 -6.11 -11.08 11.40
N GLU A 244 -6.72 -11.46 12.53
CA GLU A 244 -6.40 -10.87 13.84
C GLU A 244 -5.01 -11.26 14.35
N ILE A 245 -4.49 -12.42 13.97
CA ILE A 245 -3.16 -12.91 14.35
C ILE A 245 -2.09 -11.99 13.71
N GLU A 246 -2.20 -11.76 12.41
CA GLU A 246 -1.33 -10.85 11.66
C GLU A 246 -1.39 -9.43 12.22
N ALA A 247 -2.60 -8.92 12.48
CA ALA A 247 -2.80 -7.60 13.06
C ALA A 247 -2.17 -7.48 14.46
N ALA A 248 -2.27 -8.51 15.30
CA ALA A 248 -1.65 -8.53 16.63
C ALA A 248 -0.12 -8.42 16.55
N ILE A 249 0.51 -9.16 15.63
CA ILE A 249 1.95 -9.05 15.37
C ILE A 249 2.28 -7.63 14.91
N GLY A 250 1.55 -7.11 13.93
CA GLY A 250 1.78 -5.77 13.37
C GLY A 250 1.69 -4.64 14.40
N ILE A 251 0.75 -4.72 15.35
CA ILE A 251 0.61 -3.75 16.44
C ILE A 251 1.86 -3.73 17.33
N GLU A 252 2.43 -4.87 17.67
CA GLU A 252 3.63 -4.95 18.51
C GLU A 252 4.88 -4.55 17.72
N GLN A 253 5.00 -4.97 16.47
CA GLN A 253 6.09 -4.62 15.58
C GLN A 253 6.15 -3.11 15.30
N LEU A 254 5.01 -2.45 15.12
CA LEU A 254 4.96 -1.00 14.88
C LEU A 254 5.56 -0.19 16.05
N LYS A 255 5.46 -0.67 17.29
CA LYS A 255 6.07 -0.03 18.46
C LYS A 255 7.61 -0.02 18.41
N LYS A 256 8.20 -0.92 17.62
CA LYS A 256 9.66 -1.10 17.48
C LYS A 256 10.21 -0.43 16.20
N LEU A 257 9.35 0.01 15.29
CA LEU A 257 9.73 0.47 13.96
C LEU A 257 10.81 1.56 13.98
N ASP A 258 10.61 2.62 14.77
CA ASP A 258 11.57 3.74 14.80
C ASP A 258 12.94 3.27 15.34
N SER A 259 12.98 2.36 16.33
CA SER A 259 14.21 1.74 16.81
C SER A 259 14.89 0.89 15.75
N PHE A 260 14.11 0.12 14.95
CA PHE A 260 14.66 -0.67 13.84
C PHE A 260 15.25 0.22 12.75
N ILE A 261 14.60 1.34 12.43
CA ILE A 261 15.11 2.32 11.45
C ILE A 261 16.40 2.95 11.96
N SER A 262 16.42 3.44 13.21
CA SER A 262 17.62 4.04 13.81
C SER A 262 18.83 3.08 13.75
N LYS A 263 18.60 1.80 14.07
CA LYS A 263 19.65 0.78 14.00
C LYS A 263 20.18 0.54 12.58
N ARG A 264 19.28 0.54 11.58
CA ARG A 264 19.69 0.40 10.16
C ARG A 264 20.48 1.61 9.68
N VAL A 265 20.08 2.83 10.08
CA VAL A 265 20.83 4.06 9.76
C VAL A 265 22.21 4.04 10.41
N GLU A 266 22.32 3.59 11.68
CA GLU A 266 23.59 3.40 12.36
C GLU A 266 24.51 2.45 11.57
N ILE A 267 24.00 1.28 11.15
CA ILE A 267 24.76 0.28 10.39
C ILE A 267 25.15 0.82 8.99
N TYR A 268 24.29 1.59 8.34
CA TYR A 268 24.57 2.19 7.03
C TYR A 268 25.72 3.21 7.08
N ASN A 269 25.89 3.90 8.21
CA ASN A 269 26.92 4.93 8.40
C ASN A 269 28.27 4.35 8.88
N LEU A 270 28.38 3.02 9.10
CA LEU A 270 29.63 2.31 9.42
C LEU A 270 30.42 1.97 8.15
#